data_7ff7c80db155a8140300934e526edd54
#
_entry.id   7ff7c80db155a8140300934e526edd54
#
_cell.length_a   1.000
_cell.length_b   1.000
_cell.length_c   1.000
_cell.angle_alpha   90.00
_cell.angle_beta   90.00
_cell.angle_gamma   90.00
#
_symmetry.space_group_name_H-M   'P 1'
#
loop_
_entity.id
_entity.type
_entity.pdbx_description
1 polymer ?
#
loop_
_entity_poly.entity_id
_entity_poly.type
_entity_poly.pdbx_seq_one_letter_code
_entity_poly.pdbx_strand_id
1 'polypeptide(L)'
;MESKASVTHLNAARATASTLGVLAGLGGITHGIGEILQGNIAPSGLMIYSWTQGPIATTMGGEPAMTIVPNLFITGVLTVLVSFAVLVWSAAFVQRRNGGWVLILLSIFMLLVGGGFAPPIMGVLAGVAGFGINASYTWWRKHLSINVRRKLATAWPWTFGVCVIDGVFLVVGSVILVFFFSVNNPDLFVSCFFIAVAVVPFAIFTGIAYDIQNREVVRVNG
;
A
#
# COMPACT_ATOMS: atom_id res chain seq x y z
N MET A 1 -0.32 1.27 -44.56
CA MET A 1 -0.14 0.46 -43.34
C MET A 1 -0.19 1.42 -42.15
N GLU A 2 -1.39 1.76 -41.69
CA GLU A 2 -1.52 2.60 -40.50
C GLU A 2 -1.27 1.75 -39.27
N SER A 3 -0.21 2.10 -38.55
CA SER A 3 0.09 1.56 -37.23
C SER A 3 -1.08 1.94 -36.28
N LYS A 4 -1.97 0.99 -35.99
CA LYS A 4 -2.92 1.14 -34.88
C LYS A 4 -2.10 1.34 -33.61
N ALA A 5 -1.93 2.58 -33.21
CA ALA A 5 -1.39 2.91 -31.90
C ALA A 5 -2.28 2.21 -30.86
N SER A 6 -1.74 1.18 -30.23
CA SER A 6 -2.36 0.51 -29.09
C SER A 6 -2.52 1.55 -27.99
N VAL A 7 -3.71 2.11 -27.87
CA VAL A 7 -4.04 2.93 -26.69
C VAL A 7 -3.96 2.02 -25.49
N THR A 8 -2.86 2.11 -24.77
CA THR A 8 -2.69 1.41 -23.49
C THR A 8 -3.66 2.02 -22.49
N HIS A 9 -4.84 1.41 -22.38
CA HIS A 9 -5.81 1.83 -21.40
C HIS A 9 -5.26 1.64 -19.99
N LEU A 10 -5.32 2.69 -19.20
CA LEU A 10 -4.94 2.66 -17.79
C LEU A 10 -5.81 1.62 -17.08
N ASN A 11 -5.18 0.62 -16.47
CA ASN A 11 -5.87 -0.36 -15.63
C ASN A 11 -5.83 0.16 -14.19
N ALA A 12 -6.99 0.58 -13.67
CA ALA A 12 -7.11 1.18 -12.34
C ALA A 12 -6.70 0.20 -11.24
N ALA A 13 -7.07 -1.08 -11.35
CA ALA A 13 -6.67 -2.11 -10.39
C ALA A 13 -5.15 -2.26 -10.34
N ARG A 14 -4.46 -2.23 -11.49
CA ARG A 14 -3.00 -2.30 -11.55
C ARG A 14 -2.35 -1.05 -10.95
N ALA A 15 -2.82 0.14 -11.31
CA ALA A 15 -2.30 1.39 -10.78
C ALA A 15 -2.43 1.42 -9.25
N THR A 16 -3.62 1.10 -8.73
CA THR A 16 -3.89 1.06 -7.29
C THR A 16 -3.02 0.01 -6.58
N ALA A 17 -2.97 -1.23 -7.09
CA ALA A 17 -2.17 -2.30 -6.49
C ALA A 17 -0.68 -1.98 -6.47
N SER A 18 -0.12 -1.49 -7.60
CA SER A 18 1.29 -1.13 -7.68
C SER A 18 1.63 0.00 -6.71
N THR A 19 0.84 1.07 -6.69
CA THR A 19 1.11 2.24 -5.83
C THR A 19 1.02 1.89 -4.35
N LEU A 20 -0.07 1.24 -3.92
CA LEU A 20 -0.22 0.82 -2.52
C LEU A 20 0.89 -0.13 -2.07
N GLY A 21 1.25 -1.08 -2.91
CA GLY A 21 2.31 -2.03 -2.58
C GLY A 21 3.71 -1.40 -2.55
N VAL A 22 3.99 -0.42 -3.41
CA VAL A 22 5.25 0.36 -3.34
C VAL A 22 5.30 1.16 -2.05
N LEU A 23 4.22 1.86 -1.69
CA LEU A 23 4.14 2.60 -0.43
C LEU A 23 4.26 1.68 0.79
N ALA A 24 3.62 0.51 0.76
CA ALA A 24 3.76 -0.50 1.80
C ALA A 24 5.22 -0.97 1.96
N GLY A 25 5.90 -1.26 0.84
CA GLY A 25 7.32 -1.64 0.87
C GLY A 25 8.22 -0.53 1.43
N LEU A 26 8.01 0.71 1.02
CA LEU A 26 8.75 1.86 1.55
C LEU A 26 8.52 2.04 3.06
N GLY A 27 7.25 1.98 3.51
CA GLY A 27 6.93 2.07 4.93
C GLY A 27 7.54 0.93 5.75
N GLY A 28 7.51 -0.31 5.25
CA GLY A 28 8.17 -1.42 5.94
C GLY A 28 9.69 -1.28 6.02
N ILE A 29 10.35 -0.68 5.02
CA ILE A 29 11.78 -0.39 5.07
C ILE A 29 12.10 0.58 6.22
N THR A 30 11.29 1.62 6.45
CA THR A 30 11.50 2.57 7.56
C THR A 30 11.43 1.87 8.92
N HIS A 31 10.48 0.94 9.12
CA HIS A 31 10.40 0.10 10.32
C HIS A 31 11.68 -0.73 10.50
N GLY A 32 12.09 -1.46 9.47
CA GLY A 32 13.29 -2.30 9.54
C GLY A 32 14.56 -1.52 9.85
N ILE A 33 14.71 -0.30 9.31
CA ILE A 33 15.85 0.58 9.65
C ILE A 33 15.85 0.91 11.15
N GLY A 34 14.71 1.28 11.72
CA GLY A 34 14.58 1.58 13.14
C GLY A 34 14.95 0.39 14.03
N GLU A 35 14.57 -0.82 13.64
CA GLU A 35 14.90 -2.06 14.34
C GLU A 35 16.39 -2.40 14.25
N ILE A 36 17.02 -2.24 13.08
CA ILE A 36 18.46 -2.42 12.89
C ILE A 36 19.25 -1.48 13.83
N LEU A 37 18.83 -0.23 13.95
CA LEU A 37 19.49 0.77 14.79
C LEU A 37 19.41 0.46 16.30
N GLN A 38 18.45 -0.36 16.73
CA GLN A 38 18.37 -0.84 18.11
C GLN A 38 19.46 -1.89 18.44
N GLY A 39 20.04 -2.52 17.42
CA GLY A 39 21.18 -3.41 17.55
C GLY A 39 20.82 -4.86 17.87
N ASN A 40 21.85 -5.61 18.25
CA ASN A 40 21.78 -7.06 18.49
C ASN A 40 21.26 -7.36 19.91
N ILE A 41 19.98 -7.07 20.16
CA ILE A 41 19.31 -7.30 21.44
C ILE A 41 18.03 -8.11 21.24
N ALA A 42 17.62 -8.83 22.27
CA ALA A 42 16.36 -9.56 22.27
C ALA A 42 15.19 -8.59 22.45
N PRO A 43 14.08 -8.74 21.71
CA PRO A 43 12.85 -7.99 21.96
C PRO A 43 12.24 -8.37 23.30
N SER A 44 11.55 -7.44 23.96
CA SER A 44 10.86 -7.69 25.23
C SER A 44 9.63 -8.60 25.12
N GLY A 45 9.16 -8.86 23.91
CA GLY A 45 7.99 -9.69 23.60
C GLY A 45 7.67 -9.69 22.11
N LEU A 46 6.49 -10.19 21.74
CA LEU A 46 6.02 -10.19 20.36
C LEU A 46 5.75 -8.78 19.82
N MET A 47 5.27 -7.89 20.68
CA MET A 47 5.04 -6.48 20.36
C MET A 47 6.31 -5.69 20.63
N ILE A 48 6.72 -4.92 19.62
CA ILE A 48 7.91 -4.08 19.66
C ILE A 48 7.60 -2.67 19.20
N TYR A 49 8.53 -1.75 19.42
CA TYR A 49 8.55 -0.44 18.78
C TYR A 49 9.73 -0.39 17.82
N SER A 50 9.49 -0.07 16.56
CA SER A 50 10.56 0.01 15.56
C SER A 50 11.53 1.16 15.84
N TRP A 51 11.06 2.22 16.50
CA TRP A 51 11.86 3.37 16.91
C TRP A 51 11.72 3.62 18.41
N THR A 52 12.82 3.47 19.17
CA THR A 52 12.84 3.70 20.61
C THR A 52 13.45 5.04 20.99
N GLN A 53 14.09 5.73 20.06
CA GLN A 53 14.74 7.02 20.26
C GLN A 53 14.52 7.95 19.08
N GLY A 54 14.73 9.24 19.30
CA GLY A 54 14.65 10.26 18.25
C GLY A 54 13.23 10.75 17.96
N PRO A 55 13.09 11.59 16.92
CA PRO A 55 11.85 12.27 16.64
C PRO A 55 10.67 11.36 16.31
N ILE A 56 10.88 10.22 15.66
CA ILE A 56 9.79 9.24 15.36
C ILE A 56 9.26 8.63 16.67
N ALA A 57 10.15 8.29 17.61
CA ALA A 57 9.74 7.74 18.90
C ALA A 57 8.85 8.73 19.68
N THR A 58 9.21 10.01 19.69
CA THR A 58 8.50 11.04 20.46
C THR A 58 7.21 11.52 19.80
N THR A 59 7.19 11.63 18.47
CA THR A 59 6.05 12.23 17.74
C THR A 59 5.07 11.19 17.20
N MET A 60 5.58 10.01 16.79
CA MET A 60 4.78 8.96 16.14
C MET A 60 4.62 7.72 17.02
N GLY A 61 4.88 7.83 18.32
CA GLY A 61 4.74 6.72 19.28
C GLY A 61 5.66 5.53 19.02
N GLY A 62 6.78 5.74 18.33
CA GLY A 62 7.79 4.72 18.07
C GLY A 62 7.40 3.68 17.00
N GLU A 63 6.29 3.87 16.32
CA GLU A 63 5.77 2.96 15.28
C GLU A 63 5.69 1.50 15.76
N PRO A 64 4.58 1.11 16.38
CA PRO A 64 4.42 -0.24 16.90
C PRO A 64 4.48 -1.30 15.79
N ALA A 65 5.13 -2.41 16.07
CA ALA A 65 5.31 -3.54 15.18
C ALA A 65 5.18 -4.88 15.94
N MET A 66 5.17 -5.98 15.19
CA MET A 66 5.17 -7.32 15.75
C MET A 66 6.31 -8.13 15.14
N THR A 67 7.03 -8.90 15.97
CA THR A 67 8.04 -9.83 15.48
C THR A 67 7.98 -11.17 16.20
N ILE A 68 8.19 -12.25 15.44
CA ILE A 68 8.43 -13.60 15.97
C ILE A 68 9.93 -13.92 16.05
N VAL A 69 10.77 -13.01 15.60
CA VAL A 69 12.23 -13.18 15.56
C VAL A 69 12.83 -12.72 16.90
N PRO A 70 13.61 -13.54 17.60
CA PRO A 70 14.08 -13.24 18.95
C PRO A 70 15.31 -12.30 18.98
N ASN A 71 15.44 -11.42 17.97
CA ASN A 71 16.59 -10.50 17.84
C ASN A 71 16.22 -9.30 16.98
N LEU A 72 16.32 -8.06 17.49
CA LEU A 72 15.89 -6.85 16.78
C LEU A 72 16.72 -6.53 15.53
N PHE A 73 18.04 -6.74 15.57
CA PHE A 73 18.87 -6.54 14.39
C PHE A 73 18.48 -7.49 13.25
N ILE A 74 18.27 -8.78 13.56
CA ILE A 74 17.83 -9.79 12.58
C ILE A 74 16.41 -9.47 12.10
N THR A 75 15.51 -9.09 13.01
CA THR A 75 14.17 -8.60 12.68
C THR A 75 14.26 -7.49 11.64
N GLY A 76 15.01 -6.44 11.88
CA GLY A 76 15.14 -5.29 10.99
C GLY A 76 15.73 -5.66 9.63
N VAL A 77 16.75 -6.51 9.58
CA VAL A 77 17.32 -7.00 8.31
C VAL A 77 16.26 -7.78 7.51
N LEU A 78 15.52 -8.69 8.14
CA LEU A 78 14.45 -9.43 7.50
C LEU A 78 13.32 -8.51 7.02
N THR A 79 12.93 -7.54 7.86
CA THR A 79 11.93 -6.54 7.52
C THR A 79 12.32 -5.75 6.27
N VAL A 80 13.56 -5.25 6.19
CA VAL A 80 14.06 -4.54 5.01
C VAL A 80 14.02 -5.42 3.77
N LEU A 81 14.49 -6.67 3.85
CA LEU A 81 14.52 -7.60 2.72
C LEU A 81 13.11 -7.93 2.21
N VAL A 82 12.19 -8.25 3.13
CA VAL A 82 10.80 -8.57 2.78
C VAL A 82 10.07 -7.35 2.22
N SER A 83 10.26 -6.19 2.83
CA SER A 83 9.67 -4.93 2.36
C SER A 83 10.18 -4.53 0.98
N PHE A 84 11.46 -4.75 0.71
CA PHE A 84 12.04 -4.57 -0.63
C PHE A 84 11.44 -5.57 -1.64
N ALA A 85 11.21 -6.82 -1.25
CA ALA A 85 10.52 -7.80 -2.08
C ALA A 85 9.07 -7.37 -2.38
N VAL A 86 8.32 -6.85 -1.38
CA VAL A 86 6.98 -6.26 -1.55
C VAL A 86 7.03 -5.12 -2.57
N LEU A 87 7.97 -4.19 -2.44
CA LEU A 87 8.14 -3.05 -3.33
C LEU A 87 8.39 -3.50 -4.77
N VAL A 88 9.40 -4.35 -5.00
CA VAL A 88 9.76 -4.86 -6.33
C VAL A 88 8.62 -5.67 -6.95
N TRP A 89 7.97 -6.53 -6.15
CA TRP A 89 6.83 -7.31 -6.63
C TRP A 89 5.68 -6.42 -7.08
N SER A 90 5.35 -5.41 -6.31
CA SER A 90 4.27 -4.46 -6.60
C SER A 90 4.55 -3.63 -7.85
N ALA A 91 5.80 -3.17 -8.02
CA ALA A 91 6.19 -2.37 -9.16
C ALA A 91 6.24 -3.17 -10.48
N ALA A 92 6.80 -4.40 -10.44
CA ALA A 92 7.16 -5.14 -11.64
C ALA A 92 6.30 -6.38 -11.91
N PHE A 93 5.70 -7.01 -10.89
CA PHE A 93 5.13 -8.36 -11.03
C PHE A 93 3.66 -8.50 -10.59
N VAL A 94 3.03 -7.48 -10.02
CA VAL A 94 1.66 -7.56 -9.52
C VAL A 94 0.62 -7.95 -10.59
N GLN A 95 0.90 -7.69 -11.87
CA GLN A 95 0.05 -8.05 -13.01
C GLN A 95 0.09 -9.55 -13.36
N ARG A 96 1.00 -10.33 -12.80
CA ARG A 96 1.06 -11.78 -13.04
C ARG A 96 -0.19 -12.48 -12.51
N ARG A 97 -0.51 -13.67 -13.05
CA ARG A 97 -1.74 -14.45 -12.73
C ARG A 97 -2.00 -14.58 -11.22
N ASN A 98 -0.96 -14.78 -10.42
CA ASN A 98 -1.04 -14.91 -8.96
C ASN A 98 -0.46 -13.69 -8.22
N GLY A 99 -0.31 -12.54 -8.91
CA GLY A 99 0.39 -11.37 -8.39
C GLY A 99 -0.20 -10.84 -7.08
N GLY A 100 -1.52 -10.78 -6.99
CA GLY A 100 -2.22 -10.37 -5.77
C GLY A 100 -2.00 -11.32 -4.59
N TRP A 101 -2.05 -12.63 -4.82
CA TRP A 101 -1.79 -13.63 -3.76
C TRP A 101 -0.37 -13.54 -3.21
N VAL A 102 0.63 -13.44 -4.08
CA VAL A 102 2.03 -13.32 -3.66
C VAL A 102 2.22 -12.04 -2.83
N LEU A 103 1.58 -10.94 -3.24
CA LEU A 103 1.67 -9.68 -2.51
C LEU A 103 1.03 -9.79 -1.12
N ILE A 104 -0.12 -10.45 -0.99
CA ILE A 104 -0.74 -10.72 0.31
C ILE A 104 0.18 -11.56 1.21
N LEU A 105 0.75 -12.65 0.69
CA LEU A 105 1.64 -13.53 1.46
C LEU A 105 2.90 -12.81 1.90
N LEU A 106 3.53 -12.02 1.02
CA LEU A 106 4.69 -11.19 1.37
C LEU A 106 4.34 -10.16 2.46
N SER A 107 3.14 -9.55 2.37
CA SER A 107 2.69 -8.57 3.37
C SER A 107 2.39 -9.20 4.73
N ILE A 108 1.81 -10.41 4.76
CA ILE A 108 1.64 -11.16 6.00
C ILE A 108 3.01 -11.52 6.60
N PHE A 109 3.97 -11.94 5.77
CA PHE A 109 5.30 -12.22 6.24
C PHE A 109 6.00 -10.96 6.77
N MET A 110 5.85 -9.81 6.09
CA MET A 110 6.33 -8.51 6.54
C MET A 110 5.77 -8.15 7.93
N LEU A 111 4.47 -8.42 8.20
CA LEU A 111 3.86 -8.22 9.52
C LEU A 111 4.56 -9.03 10.60
N LEU A 112 4.88 -10.31 10.33
CA LEU A 112 5.47 -11.23 11.30
C LEU A 112 6.94 -10.95 11.62
N VAL A 113 7.64 -10.21 10.77
CA VAL A 113 9.07 -9.93 10.93
C VAL A 113 9.40 -8.50 11.33
N GLY A 114 8.39 -7.67 11.69
CA GLY A 114 8.66 -6.33 12.19
C GLY A 114 8.23 -5.18 11.28
N GLY A 115 7.56 -5.43 10.17
CA GLY A 115 7.19 -4.40 9.19
C GLY A 115 6.10 -3.41 9.64
N GLY A 116 5.86 -3.27 10.93
CA GLY A 116 4.78 -2.44 11.47
C GLY A 116 3.40 -3.06 11.29
N PHE A 117 2.34 -2.27 11.49
CA PHE A 117 0.96 -2.68 11.20
C PHE A 117 0.41 -2.04 9.92
N ALA A 118 0.63 -0.75 9.74
CA ALA A 118 0.10 -0.02 8.59
C ALA A 118 0.67 -0.51 7.24
N PRO A 119 1.99 -0.68 7.06
CA PRO A 119 2.55 -1.15 5.79
C PRO A 119 2.05 -2.54 5.38
N PRO A 120 2.04 -3.59 6.23
CA PRO A 120 1.48 -4.89 5.86
C PRO A 120 -0.01 -4.84 5.50
N ILE A 121 -0.83 -4.08 6.24
CA ILE A 121 -2.26 -3.92 5.92
C ILE A 121 -2.42 -3.28 4.53
N MET A 122 -1.66 -2.23 4.24
CA MET A 122 -1.64 -1.58 2.92
C MET A 122 -1.21 -2.56 1.82
N GLY A 123 -0.21 -3.41 2.08
CA GLY A 123 0.25 -4.44 1.14
C GLY A 123 -0.80 -5.53 0.90
N VAL A 124 -1.55 -5.94 1.93
CA VAL A 124 -2.70 -6.85 1.76
C VAL A 124 -3.78 -6.20 0.90
N LEU A 125 -4.14 -4.94 1.15
CA LEU A 125 -5.10 -4.19 0.33
C LEU A 125 -4.62 -4.01 -1.10
N ALA A 126 -3.32 -3.79 -1.32
CA ALA A 126 -2.70 -3.80 -2.65
C ALA A 126 -2.87 -5.16 -3.35
N GLY A 127 -2.69 -6.25 -2.64
CA GLY A 127 -2.94 -7.60 -3.16
C GLY A 127 -4.40 -7.83 -3.54
N VAL A 128 -5.34 -7.35 -2.71
CA VAL A 128 -6.78 -7.38 -3.02
C VAL A 128 -7.09 -6.57 -4.29
N ALA A 129 -6.54 -5.36 -4.42
CA ALA A 129 -6.66 -4.59 -5.66
C ALA A 129 -6.07 -5.36 -6.86
N GLY A 130 -4.97 -6.07 -6.66
CA GLY A 130 -4.29 -6.90 -7.66
C GLY A 130 -5.17 -7.99 -8.25
N PHE A 131 -6.15 -8.54 -7.51
CA PHE A 131 -7.12 -9.49 -8.07
C PHE A 131 -7.99 -8.87 -9.17
N GLY A 132 -8.22 -7.56 -9.12
CA GLY A 132 -8.97 -6.82 -10.13
C GLY A 132 -8.29 -6.77 -11.50
N ILE A 133 -6.96 -6.89 -11.57
CA ILE A 133 -6.18 -6.72 -12.82
C ILE A 133 -6.68 -7.65 -13.93
N ASN A 134 -6.89 -8.93 -13.60
CA ASN A 134 -7.32 -9.97 -14.54
C ASN A 134 -8.78 -10.41 -14.32
N ALA A 135 -9.55 -9.69 -13.49
CA ALA A 135 -10.93 -10.08 -13.16
C ALA A 135 -11.88 -9.83 -14.34
N SER A 136 -12.87 -10.72 -14.51
CA SER A 136 -13.95 -10.55 -15.51
C SER A 136 -15.00 -9.53 -15.08
N TYR A 137 -15.09 -9.26 -13.77
CA TYR A 137 -16.09 -8.36 -13.15
C TYR A 137 -17.57 -8.73 -13.42
N THR A 138 -17.87 -9.97 -13.75
CA THR A 138 -19.23 -10.40 -14.12
C THR A 138 -20.23 -10.15 -12.98
N TRP A 139 -19.84 -10.45 -11.75
CA TRP A 139 -20.68 -10.21 -10.58
C TRP A 139 -20.99 -8.71 -10.40
N TRP A 140 -19.98 -7.85 -10.49
CA TRP A 140 -20.12 -6.39 -10.35
C TRP A 140 -21.04 -5.79 -11.43
N ARG A 141 -20.91 -6.27 -12.68
CA ARG A 141 -21.79 -5.84 -13.80
C ARG A 141 -23.25 -6.21 -13.55
N LYS A 142 -23.48 -7.36 -12.92
CA LYS A 142 -24.84 -7.84 -12.63
C LYS A 142 -25.51 -7.05 -11.49
N HIS A 143 -24.74 -6.65 -10.46
CA HIS A 143 -25.31 -6.08 -9.23
C HIS A 143 -25.22 -4.55 -9.15
N LEU A 144 -24.33 -3.91 -9.90
CA LEU A 144 -24.25 -2.45 -9.96
C LEU A 144 -24.96 -1.91 -11.19
N SER A 145 -25.92 -0.99 -10.98
CA SER A 145 -26.57 -0.29 -12.08
C SER A 145 -25.56 0.55 -12.87
N ILE A 146 -25.84 0.78 -14.17
CA ILE A 146 -24.95 1.54 -15.06
C ILE A 146 -24.68 2.96 -14.55
N ASN A 147 -25.69 3.60 -13.95
CA ASN A 147 -25.57 4.96 -13.42
C ASN A 147 -24.64 5.02 -12.20
N VAL A 148 -24.73 4.03 -11.30
CA VAL A 148 -23.84 3.92 -10.13
C VAL A 148 -22.41 3.65 -10.61
N ARG A 149 -22.20 2.72 -11.53
CA ARG A 149 -20.86 2.43 -12.08
C ARG A 149 -20.23 3.66 -12.73
N ARG A 150 -21.01 4.45 -13.49
CA ARG A 150 -20.50 5.67 -14.12
C ARG A 150 -20.05 6.70 -13.08
N LYS A 151 -20.86 6.94 -12.04
CA LYS A 151 -20.50 7.88 -10.96
C LYS A 151 -19.26 7.43 -10.20
N LEU A 152 -19.17 6.13 -9.88
CA LEU A 152 -17.98 5.57 -9.20
C LEU A 152 -16.73 5.63 -10.10
N ALA A 153 -16.87 5.35 -11.39
CA ALA A 153 -15.77 5.43 -12.34
C ALA A 153 -15.18 6.85 -12.44
N THR A 154 -16.03 7.88 -12.46
CA THR A 154 -15.57 9.28 -12.45
C THR A 154 -14.92 9.70 -11.13
N ALA A 155 -15.24 9.04 -10.02
CA ALA A 155 -14.63 9.31 -8.72
C ALA A 155 -13.23 8.70 -8.59
N TRP A 156 -12.89 7.64 -9.33
CA TRP A 156 -11.62 6.93 -9.15
C TRP A 156 -10.36 7.81 -9.28
N PRO A 157 -10.18 8.67 -10.28
CA PRO A 157 -8.97 9.50 -10.37
C PRO A 157 -8.76 10.38 -9.13
N TRP A 158 -9.84 10.89 -8.55
CA TRP A 158 -9.79 11.72 -7.36
C TRP A 158 -9.47 10.92 -6.10
N THR A 159 -10.16 9.79 -5.90
CA THR A 159 -9.91 8.92 -4.74
C THR A 159 -8.52 8.31 -4.79
N PHE A 160 -8.06 7.92 -5.97
CA PHE A 160 -6.70 7.44 -6.18
C PHE A 160 -5.66 8.55 -5.95
N GLY A 161 -5.92 9.77 -6.43
CA GLY A 161 -5.06 10.93 -6.21
C GLY A 161 -4.90 11.25 -4.73
N VAL A 162 -6.01 11.30 -3.98
CA VAL A 162 -5.96 11.50 -2.51
C VAL A 162 -5.18 10.37 -1.84
N CYS A 163 -5.42 9.12 -2.23
CA CYS A 163 -4.72 7.96 -1.69
C CYS A 163 -3.19 8.05 -1.93
N VAL A 164 -2.76 8.49 -3.10
CA VAL A 164 -1.33 8.67 -3.42
C VAL A 164 -0.71 9.79 -2.59
N ILE A 165 -1.37 10.96 -2.53
CA ILE A 165 -0.86 12.13 -1.81
C ILE A 165 -0.74 11.80 -0.32
N ASP A 166 -1.79 11.25 0.28
CA ASP A 166 -1.82 10.88 1.69
C ASP A 166 -0.81 9.77 2.01
N GLY A 167 -0.73 8.73 1.17
CA GLY A 167 0.24 7.65 1.35
C GLY A 167 1.69 8.11 1.22
N VAL A 168 2.01 8.99 0.27
CA VAL A 168 3.36 9.60 0.16
C VAL A 168 3.63 10.48 1.37
N PHE A 169 2.64 11.23 1.84
CA PHE A 169 2.78 12.04 3.05
C PHE A 169 3.08 11.15 4.27
N LEU A 170 2.33 10.06 4.49
CA LEU A 170 2.53 9.18 5.62
C LEU A 170 3.89 8.46 5.60
N VAL A 171 4.38 8.05 4.42
CA VAL A 171 5.62 7.27 4.31
C VAL A 171 6.87 8.15 4.25
N VAL A 172 6.81 9.27 3.53
CA VAL A 172 7.96 10.13 3.25
C VAL A 172 7.80 11.51 3.91
N GLY A 173 6.64 12.13 3.73
CA GLY A 173 6.37 13.49 4.21
C GLY A 173 6.43 13.59 5.74
N SER A 174 5.88 12.61 6.45
CA SER A 174 5.91 12.56 7.91
C SER A 174 7.34 12.51 8.44
N VAL A 175 8.18 11.66 7.87
CA VAL A 175 9.60 11.55 8.25
C VAL A 175 10.33 12.88 8.00
N ILE A 176 10.12 13.50 6.83
CA ILE A 176 10.71 14.80 6.49
C ILE A 176 10.28 15.87 7.49
N LEU A 177 8.97 15.98 7.78
CA LEU A 177 8.46 16.99 8.72
C LEU A 177 9.03 16.82 10.13
N VAL A 178 9.10 15.59 10.61
CA VAL A 178 9.58 15.29 11.96
C VAL A 178 11.09 15.53 12.08
N PHE A 179 11.90 15.09 11.11
CA PHE A 179 13.36 15.18 11.20
C PHE A 179 13.91 16.56 10.83
N PHE A 180 13.39 17.20 9.77
CA PHE A 180 13.97 18.43 9.24
C PHE A 180 13.26 19.69 9.74
N PHE A 181 11.97 19.60 10.07
CA PHE A 181 11.17 20.74 10.50
C PHE A 181 10.76 20.66 11.96
N SER A 182 11.14 19.60 12.68
CA SER A 182 10.81 19.37 14.10
C SER A 182 9.31 19.50 14.40
N VAL A 183 8.46 19.12 13.45
CA VAL A 183 7.01 19.15 13.62
C VAL A 183 6.61 18.08 14.60
N ASN A 184 6.09 18.50 15.76
CA ASN A 184 5.56 17.62 16.80
C ASN A 184 4.04 17.78 16.89
N ASN A 185 3.31 17.15 15.98
CA ASN A 185 1.85 17.19 15.92
C ASN A 185 1.30 15.77 15.68
N PRO A 186 1.14 14.95 16.73
CA PRO A 186 0.60 13.59 16.61
C PRO A 186 -0.78 13.55 15.97
N ASP A 187 -1.65 14.53 16.23
CA ASP A 187 -3.01 14.57 15.69
C ASP A 187 -3.03 14.68 14.17
N LEU A 188 -2.06 15.38 13.58
CA LEU A 188 -1.90 15.45 12.14
C LEU A 188 -1.65 14.06 11.53
N PHE A 189 -0.72 13.30 12.09
CA PHE A 189 -0.36 11.97 11.57
C PHE A 189 -1.49 10.95 11.79
N VAL A 190 -2.15 11.01 12.95
CA VAL A 190 -3.33 10.18 13.25
C VAL A 190 -4.47 10.50 12.30
N SER A 191 -4.72 11.77 12.00
CA SER A 191 -5.77 12.19 11.07
C SER A 191 -5.50 11.67 9.66
N CYS A 192 -4.27 11.82 9.15
CA CYS A 192 -3.86 11.26 7.84
C CYS A 192 -3.99 9.73 7.82
N PHE A 193 -3.61 9.04 8.90
CA PHE A 193 -3.81 7.60 8.99
C PHE A 193 -5.30 7.19 8.86
N PHE A 194 -6.22 7.88 9.51
CA PHE A 194 -7.66 7.61 9.36
C PHE A 194 -8.18 7.96 7.97
N ILE A 195 -7.64 9.00 7.32
CA ILE A 195 -7.94 9.31 5.92
C ILE A 195 -7.51 8.13 5.03
N ALA A 196 -6.30 7.61 5.19
CA ALA A 196 -5.83 6.43 4.45
C ALA A 196 -6.74 5.22 4.65
N VAL A 197 -7.13 4.92 5.89
CA VAL A 197 -8.02 3.80 6.23
C VAL A 197 -9.37 3.91 5.49
N ALA A 198 -9.90 5.11 5.32
CA ALA A 198 -11.16 5.34 4.62
C ALA A 198 -10.99 5.35 3.10
N VAL A 199 -9.96 6.05 2.59
CA VAL A 199 -9.81 6.32 1.16
C VAL A 199 -9.27 5.12 0.39
N VAL A 200 -8.40 4.30 0.98
CA VAL A 200 -7.80 3.15 0.28
C VAL A 200 -8.86 2.12 -0.16
N PRO A 201 -9.77 1.61 0.69
CA PRO A 201 -10.85 0.72 0.25
C PRO A 201 -11.75 1.38 -0.80
N PHE A 202 -12.02 2.69 -0.66
CA PHE A 202 -12.84 3.42 -1.61
C PHE A 202 -12.14 3.57 -2.97
N ALA A 203 -10.83 3.81 -3.01
CA ALA A 203 -10.05 3.84 -4.25
C ALA A 203 -10.05 2.47 -4.96
N ILE A 204 -9.97 1.36 -4.23
CA ILE A 204 -10.09 0.00 -4.80
C ILE A 204 -11.48 -0.19 -5.41
N PHE A 205 -12.53 0.17 -4.68
CA PHE A 205 -13.90 -0.01 -5.13
C PHE A 205 -14.24 0.84 -6.37
N THR A 206 -13.87 2.12 -6.37
CA THR A 206 -14.06 3.02 -7.52
C THR A 206 -13.21 2.60 -8.71
N GLY A 207 -12.00 2.04 -8.47
CA GLY A 207 -11.14 1.46 -9.51
C GLY A 207 -11.77 0.28 -10.24
N ILE A 208 -12.49 -0.58 -9.54
CA ILE A 208 -13.27 -1.67 -10.16
C ILE A 208 -14.30 -1.10 -11.13
N ALA A 209 -15.03 -0.07 -10.71
CA ALA A 209 -16.04 0.57 -11.56
C ALA A 209 -15.43 1.24 -12.81
N TYR A 210 -14.26 1.88 -12.62
CA TYR A 210 -13.49 2.49 -13.71
C TYR A 210 -13.03 1.46 -14.74
N ASP A 211 -12.46 0.33 -14.30
CA ASP A 211 -12.01 -0.73 -15.21
C ASP A 211 -13.16 -1.39 -15.96
N ILE A 212 -14.31 -1.57 -15.31
CA ILE A 212 -15.52 -2.08 -15.99
C ILE A 212 -15.95 -1.13 -17.12
N GLN A 213 -16.03 0.17 -16.82
CA GLN A 213 -16.49 1.18 -17.78
C GLN A 213 -15.55 1.27 -18.98
N ASN A 214 -14.25 1.28 -18.76
CA ASN A 214 -13.26 1.36 -19.84
C ASN A 214 -13.28 0.12 -20.75
N ARG A 215 -13.46 -1.08 -20.19
CA ARG A 215 -13.56 -2.30 -21.00
C ARG A 215 -14.83 -2.36 -21.84
N GLU A 216 -15.93 -1.73 -21.39
CA GLU A 216 -17.17 -1.61 -22.18
C GLU A 216 -16.98 -0.66 -23.36
N VAL A 217 -16.33 0.49 -23.17
CA VAL A 217 -16.03 1.46 -24.25
C VAL A 217 -15.17 0.83 -25.35
N VAL A 218 -14.16 0.05 -24.99
CA VAL A 218 -13.28 -0.63 -25.96
C VAL A 218 -14.05 -1.65 -26.80
N ARG A 219 -15.01 -2.37 -26.22
CA ARG A 219 -15.81 -3.38 -26.94
C ARG A 219 -16.79 -2.78 -27.94
N VAL A 220 -17.22 -1.54 -27.72
CA VAL A 220 -18.20 -0.87 -28.61
C VAL A 220 -17.48 -0.21 -29.80
N ASN A 221 -16.22 0.20 -29.63
CA ASN A 221 -15.45 0.94 -30.64
C ASN A 221 -14.46 0.08 -31.44
N GLY A 222 -14.32 -1.20 -31.14
CA GLY A 222 -13.47 -2.17 -31.85
C GLY A 222 -14.27 -3.28 -32.50
#